data_a6d215d69ef91796793a41ae341f09bf
#
_entry.id   a6d215d69ef91796793a41ae341f09bf
#
_cell.length_a   1.000
_cell.length_b   1.000
_cell.length_c   1.000
_cell.angle_alpha   90.00
_cell.angle_beta   90.00
_cell.angle_gamma   90.00
#
_symmetry.space_group_name_H-M   'P 1'
#
loop_
_entity.id
_entity.type
_entity.pdbx_description
1 polymer ?
#
loop_
_entity_poly.entity_id
_entity_poly.type
_entity_poly.pdbx_seq_one_letter_code
_entity_poly.pdbx_strand_id
1 'polypeptide(L)'
;MKVVLFCGGLGLRLRDHSERVPKPMVPIGYRPILWHIMKYYAHHGHRDFTLCLGYKADVVKQYFLDYNEALSNDFVLDGNGGREAGRIELLGSDIHDWRITFADTGLHANIGQRLVAVRRYVESEDVFLANYGDVLTDAPLPEL
;
A
#
# COMPACT_ATOMS: atom_id res chain seq x y z
N MET A 1 14.77 0.80 5.85
CA MET A 1 14.31 2.21 5.88
C MET A 1 12.80 2.25 5.71
N LYS A 2 12.16 3.30 6.20
CA LYS A 2 10.76 3.59 5.93
C LYS A 2 10.57 4.10 4.50
N VAL A 3 9.41 3.82 3.93
CA VAL A 3 9.02 4.24 2.58
C VAL A 3 7.75 5.09 2.67
N VAL A 4 7.83 6.33 2.24
CA VAL A 4 6.69 7.24 2.13
C VAL A 4 6.15 7.17 0.71
N LEU A 5 4.86 6.85 0.55
CA LEU A 5 4.20 6.78 -0.76
C LEU A 5 3.08 7.81 -0.87
N PHE A 6 3.16 8.66 -1.89
CA PHE A 6 2.16 9.70 -2.16
C PHE A 6 0.99 9.12 -2.96
N CYS A 7 -0.15 8.92 -2.30
CA CYS A 7 -1.34 8.27 -2.85
C CYS A 7 -2.55 9.21 -2.99
N GLY A 8 -2.37 10.51 -2.75
CA GLY A 8 -3.48 11.44 -2.53
C GLY A 8 -3.89 12.35 -3.69
N GLY A 9 -3.35 12.20 -4.89
CA GLY A 9 -3.68 13.05 -6.04
C GLY A 9 -5.11 12.84 -6.57
N LEU A 10 -5.75 13.90 -7.10
CA LEU A 10 -7.10 13.84 -7.68
C LEU A 10 -7.19 13.07 -9.00
N GLY A 11 -6.07 12.73 -9.62
CA GLY A 11 -6.04 11.88 -10.81
C GLY A 11 -6.70 12.46 -12.06
N LEU A 12 -6.69 13.76 -12.25
CA LEU A 12 -7.39 14.50 -13.32
C LEU A 12 -7.09 14.06 -14.76
N ARG A 13 -6.07 13.22 -14.99
CA ARG A 13 -5.64 12.79 -16.33
C ARG A 13 -6.23 11.46 -16.80
N LEU A 14 -6.88 10.69 -15.92
CA LEU A 14 -7.49 9.39 -16.24
C LEU A 14 -9.01 9.48 -16.00
N ARG A 15 -9.73 10.21 -16.86
CA ARG A 15 -11.15 10.53 -16.69
C ARG A 15 -12.07 9.31 -16.53
N ASP A 16 -11.76 8.16 -17.16
CA ASP A 16 -12.68 7.02 -17.22
C ASP A 16 -12.55 6.04 -16.04
N HIS A 17 -11.38 5.95 -15.39
CA HIS A 17 -11.15 5.06 -14.24
C HIS A 17 -11.05 5.79 -12.90
N SER A 18 -10.66 7.06 -12.89
CA SER A 18 -10.47 7.85 -11.66
C SER A 18 -11.78 8.20 -10.92
N GLU A 19 -12.93 8.11 -11.59
CA GLU A 19 -14.24 8.32 -10.94
C GLU A 19 -14.60 7.18 -9.97
N ARG A 20 -14.08 5.97 -10.18
CA ARG A 20 -14.40 4.78 -9.38
C ARG A 20 -13.34 4.44 -8.34
N VAL A 21 -12.06 4.54 -8.72
CA VAL A 21 -10.94 4.20 -7.83
C VAL A 21 -9.84 5.26 -7.93
N PRO A 22 -9.10 5.55 -6.84
CA PRO A 22 -7.93 6.42 -6.92
C PRO A 22 -6.82 5.72 -7.73
N LYS A 23 -5.95 6.52 -8.39
CA LYS A 23 -4.88 5.99 -9.26
C LYS A 23 -4.04 4.87 -8.62
N PRO A 24 -3.61 4.97 -7.35
CA PRO A 24 -2.84 3.90 -6.73
C PRO A 24 -3.59 2.56 -6.64
N MET A 25 -4.91 2.58 -6.76
CA MET A 25 -5.76 1.40 -6.67
C MET A 25 -6.17 0.83 -8.03
N VAL A 26 -5.69 1.39 -9.13
CA VAL A 26 -5.91 0.83 -10.48
C VAL A 26 -5.23 -0.55 -10.55
N PRO A 27 -5.98 -1.61 -10.91
CA PRO A 27 -5.43 -2.96 -10.91
C PRO A 27 -4.43 -3.17 -12.05
N ILE A 28 -3.35 -3.86 -11.74
CA ILE A 28 -2.41 -4.47 -12.69
C ILE A 28 -2.45 -5.97 -12.42
N GLY A 29 -3.08 -6.72 -13.32
CA GLY A 29 -3.39 -8.12 -13.04
C GLY A 29 -4.40 -8.24 -11.89
N TYR A 30 -4.06 -9.00 -10.86
CA TYR A 30 -4.94 -9.29 -9.71
C TYR A 30 -4.72 -8.35 -8.50
N ARG A 31 -3.76 -7.44 -8.56
CA ARG A 31 -3.43 -6.51 -7.46
C ARG A 31 -3.35 -5.06 -7.97
N PRO A 32 -3.64 -4.06 -7.11
CA PRO A 32 -3.49 -2.66 -7.50
C PRO A 32 -2.03 -2.25 -7.68
N ILE A 33 -1.78 -1.21 -8.49
CA ILE A 33 -0.42 -0.71 -8.74
C ILE A 33 0.31 -0.38 -7.44
N LEU A 34 -0.36 0.16 -6.44
CA LEU A 34 0.21 0.45 -5.12
C LEU A 34 0.81 -0.80 -4.48
N TRP A 35 0.11 -1.93 -4.55
CA TRP A 35 0.61 -3.20 -4.02
C TRP A 35 1.92 -3.62 -4.71
N HIS A 36 1.99 -3.49 -6.04
CA HIS A 36 3.21 -3.82 -6.79
C HIS A 36 4.39 -2.92 -6.42
N ILE A 37 4.14 -1.61 -6.21
CA ILE A 37 5.16 -0.67 -5.75
C ILE A 37 5.66 -1.06 -4.36
N MET A 38 4.76 -1.36 -3.43
CA MET A 38 5.12 -1.81 -2.08
C MET A 38 5.89 -3.14 -2.13
N LYS A 39 5.48 -4.06 -3.00
CA LYS A 39 6.17 -5.34 -3.22
C LYS A 39 7.60 -5.15 -3.74
N TYR A 40 7.81 -4.18 -4.64
CA TYR A 40 9.14 -3.80 -5.10
C TYR A 40 10.04 -3.36 -3.95
N TYR A 41 9.58 -2.45 -3.09
CA TYR A 41 10.34 -2.02 -1.92
C TYR A 41 10.57 -3.15 -0.91
N ALA A 42 9.56 -3.97 -0.67
CA ALA A 42 9.65 -5.12 0.23
C ALA A 42 10.68 -6.16 -0.26
N HIS A 43 10.80 -6.36 -1.58
CA HIS A 43 11.82 -7.20 -2.19
C HIS A 43 13.25 -6.71 -1.84
N HIS A 44 13.45 -5.39 -1.79
CA HIS A 44 14.71 -4.76 -1.38
C HIS A 44 14.85 -4.60 0.16
N GLY A 45 14.00 -5.24 0.95
CA GLY A 45 14.09 -5.25 2.42
C GLY A 45 13.38 -4.10 3.13
N HIS A 46 12.66 -3.23 2.41
CA HIS A 46 11.94 -2.08 2.97
C HIS A 46 10.46 -2.40 3.11
N ARG A 47 10.00 -2.70 4.34
CA ARG A 47 8.65 -3.21 4.64
C ARG A 47 7.85 -2.33 5.60
N ASP A 48 8.36 -1.15 5.94
CA ASP A 48 7.66 -0.15 6.76
C ASP A 48 7.21 1.01 5.87
N PHE A 49 5.92 1.08 5.61
CA PHE A 49 5.30 2.01 4.67
C PHE A 49 4.47 3.06 5.38
N THR A 50 4.57 4.31 4.91
CA THR A 50 3.65 5.39 5.28
C THR A 50 2.94 5.88 4.01
N LEU A 51 1.65 5.64 3.93
CA LEU A 51 0.81 6.04 2.81
C LEU A 51 0.21 7.43 3.08
N CYS A 52 0.57 8.40 2.27
CA CYS A 52 -0.02 9.74 2.29
C CYS A 52 -1.30 9.74 1.47
N LEU A 53 -2.44 9.65 2.15
CA LEU A 53 -3.74 9.51 1.53
C LEU A 53 -4.45 10.87 1.36
N GLY A 54 -5.41 10.91 0.45
CA GLY A 54 -6.28 12.04 0.18
C GLY A 54 -7.55 11.58 -0.50
N TYR A 55 -7.68 11.79 -1.81
CA TYR A 55 -8.85 11.37 -2.57
C TYR A 55 -9.13 9.88 -2.40
N LYS A 56 -10.36 9.54 -1.99
CA LYS A 56 -10.82 8.15 -1.74
C LYS A 56 -9.87 7.36 -0.82
N ALA A 57 -9.39 7.99 0.25
CA ALA A 57 -8.54 7.35 1.25
C ALA A 57 -9.15 6.08 1.84
N ASP A 58 -10.49 6.07 2.01
CA ASP A 58 -11.26 4.92 2.49
C ASP A 58 -11.10 3.68 1.59
N VAL A 59 -11.05 3.86 0.27
CA VAL A 59 -10.85 2.75 -0.69
C VAL A 59 -9.49 2.08 -0.48
N VAL A 60 -8.45 2.88 -0.26
CA VAL A 60 -7.10 2.35 0.00
C VAL A 60 -7.06 1.62 1.34
N LYS A 61 -7.62 2.23 2.40
CA LYS A 61 -7.67 1.62 3.74
C LYS A 61 -8.43 0.28 3.71
N GLN A 62 -9.61 0.28 3.09
CA GLN A 62 -10.48 -0.89 3.06
C GLN A 62 -9.84 -2.05 2.31
N TYR A 63 -9.11 -1.78 1.22
CA TYR A 63 -8.38 -2.80 0.48
C TYR A 63 -7.44 -3.63 1.38
N PHE A 64 -6.68 -2.98 2.24
CA PHE A 64 -5.75 -3.66 3.14
C PHE A 64 -6.44 -4.26 4.37
N LEU A 65 -7.52 -3.66 4.87
CA LEU A 65 -8.33 -4.22 5.96
C LEU A 65 -9.02 -5.52 5.55
N ASP A 66 -9.52 -5.58 4.31
CA ASP A 66 -10.19 -6.75 3.73
C ASP A 66 -9.26 -7.51 2.77
N TYR A 67 -7.96 -7.52 3.05
CA TYR A 67 -6.99 -8.13 2.15
C TYR A 67 -7.37 -9.55 1.77
N ASN A 68 -7.56 -9.78 0.47
CA ASN A 68 -8.02 -11.07 -0.05
C ASN A 68 -6.83 -11.99 -0.35
N GLU A 69 -6.57 -12.91 0.57
CA GLU A 69 -5.50 -13.90 0.44
C GLU A 69 -5.71 -14.85 -0.74
N ALA A 70 -6.96 -15.10 -1.13
CA ALA A 70 -7.29 -16.01 -2.23
C ALA A 70 -6.75 -15.55 -3.59
N LEU A 71 -6.38 -14.27 -3.74
CA LEU A 71 -5.86 -13.74 -5.00
C LEU A 71 -4.39 -14.12 -5.25
N SER A 72 -3.60 -14.34 -4.21
CA SER A 72 -2.14 -14.47 -4.34
C SER A 72 -1.49 -15.50 -3.44
N ASN A 73 -2.21 -16.06 -2.45
CA ASN A 73 -1.64 -17.00 -1.50
C ASN A 73 -2.32 -18.37 -1.53
N ASP A 74 -1.53 -19.41 -1.37
CA ASP A 74 -2.02 -20.74 -1.07
C ASP A 74 -2.29 -20.86 0.43
N PHE A 75 -3.34 -21.56 0.80
CA PHE A 75 -3.72 -21.73 2.20
C PHE A 75 -4.44 -23.05 2.43
N VAL A 76 -4.42 -23.50 3.68
CA VAL A 76 -5.25 -24.60 4.16
C VAL A 76 -6.47 -24.02 4.86
N LEU A 77 -7.65 -24.47 4.47
CA LEU A 77 -8.90 -24.19 5.17
C LEU A 77 -9.26 -25.39 6.04
N ASP A 78 -9.14 -25.25 7.36
CA ASP A 78 -9.58 -26.28 8.29
C ASP A 78 -11.05 -26.06 8.69
N GLY A 79 -11.93 -26.89 8.15
CA GLY A 79 -13.37 -26.82 8.38
C GLY A 79 -13.86 -27.58 9.62
N ASN A 80 -13.00 -28.26 10.37
CA ASN A 80 -13.37 -29.16 11.47
C ASN A 80 -13.74 -28.46 12.80
N GLY A 81 -14.06 -27.19 12.82
CA GLY A 81 -14.18 -26.41 14.06
C GLY A 81 -15.54 -25.83 14.40
N GLY A 82 -16.64 -26.24 13.82
CA GLY A 82 -17.96 -25.69 14.17
C GLY A 82 -18.07 -24.19 13.92
N ARG A 83 -18.78 -23.44 14.77
CA ARG A 83 -19.09 -22.00 14.58
C ARG A 83 -17.90 -21.02 14.63
N GLU A 84 -16.71 -21.45 15.00
CA GLU A 84 -15.47 -20.70 14.80
C GLU A 84 -14.89 -21.05 13.43
N ALA A 85 -15.72 -20.89 12.43
CA ALA A 85 -15.50 -21.34 11.08
C ALA A 85 -14.19 -20.80 10.50
N GLY A 86 -13.37 -21.72 10.01
CA GLY A 86 -12.37 -21.41 9.02
C GLY A 86 -11.08 -20.82 9.59
N ARG A 87 -10.34 -21.57 10.38
CA ARG A 87 -8.95 -21.27 10.62
C ARG A 87 -8.21 -21.41 9.29
N ILE A 88 -7.85 -20.28 8.70
CA ILE A 88 -7.01 -20.24 7.50
C ILE A 88 -5.56 -20.33 7.95
N GLU A 89 -4.84 -21.32 7.44
CA GLU A 89 -3.39 -21.42 7.56
C GLU A 89 -2.76 -21.05 6.22
N LEU A 90 -2.09 -19.90 6.15
CA LEU A 90 -1.37 -19.45 4.95
C LEU A 90 -0.13 -20.32 4.76
N LEU A 91 0.04 -20.92 3.58
CA LEU A 91 1.24 -21.66 3.19
C LEU A 91 2.35 -20.74 2.69
N GLY A 92 1.97 -19.55 2.26
CA GLY A 92 2.85 -18.45 1.93
C GLY A 92 2.19 -17.14 2.33
N SER A 93 2.94 -16.05 2.34
CA SER A 93 2.38 -14.73 2.60
C SER A 93 3.16 -13.65 1.88
N ASP A 94 2.47 -12.66 1.37
CA ASP A 94 3.06 -11.59 0.57
C ASP A 94 3.09 -10.23 1.28
N ILE A 95 2.26 -10.01 2.31
CA ILE A 95 2.20 -8.74 3.07
C ILE A 95 2.24 -8.91 4.60
N HIS A 96 2.34 -10.12 5.13
CA HIS A 96 2.22 -10.37 6.58
C HIS A 96 3.28 -9.66 7.43
N ASP A 97 4.45 -9.41 6.87
CA ASP A 97 5.57 -8.74 7.51
C ASP A 97 5.65 -7.24 7.16
N TRP A 98 4.64 -6.71 6.47
CA TRP A 98 4.55 -5.28 6.18
C TRP A 98 3.93 -4.52 7.35
N ARG A 99 4.52 -3.40 7.68
CA ARG A 99 3.94 -2.39 8.54
C ARG A 99 3.44 -1.24 7.68
N ILE A 100 2.15 -0.93 7.77
CA ILE A 100 1.55 0.10 6.93
C ILE A 100 0.89 1.15 7.82
N THR A 101 1.34 2.38 7.72
CA THR A 101 0.71 3.55 8.33
C THR A 101 -0.15 4.25 7.29
N PHE A 102 -1.44 4.38 7.56
CA PHE A 102 -2.39 5.09 6.71
C PHE A 102 -2.60 6.49 7.28
N ALA A 103 -2.07 7.51 6.60
CA ALA A 103 -2.14 8.89 7.04
C ALA A 103 -3.00 9.72 6.10
N ASP A 104 -4.09 10.28 6.59
CA ASP A 104 -4.88 11.27 5.87
C ASP A 104 -4.10 12.60 5.83
N THR A 105 -3.69 13.00 4.65
CA THR A 105 -2.84 14.20 4.46
C THR A 105 -3.57 15.36 3.79
N GLY A 106 -4.87 15.17 3.50
CA GLY A 106 -5.74 16.17 2.89
C GLY A 106 -5.93 15.99 1.40
N LEU A 107 -7.12 16.35 0.91
CA LEU A 107 -7.53 16.19 -0.49
C LEU A 107 -6.69 17.05 -1.43
N HIS A 108 -6.43 18.28 -1.05
CA HIS A 108 -5.75 19.30 -1.90
C HIS A 108 -4.29 19.55 -1.49
N ALA A 109 -3.74 18.76 -0.59
CA ALA A 109 -2.37 18.92 -0.15
C ALA A 109 -1.38 18.65 -1.29
N ASN A 110 -0.36 19.49 -1.43
CA ASN A 110 0.79 19.22 -2.27
C ASN A 110 1.77 18.27 -1.57
N ILE A 111 2.81 17.82 -2.28
CA ILE A 111 3.80 16.86 -1.76
C ILE A 111 4.48 17.37 -0.49
N GLY A 112 4.88 18.65 -0.46
CA GLY A 112 5.50 19.25 0.73
C GLY A 112 4.57 19.24 1.94
N GLN A 113 3.31 19.59 1.75
CA GLN A 113 2.29 19.53 2.81
C GLN A 113 2.06 18.12 3.30
N ARG A 114 2.07 17.11 2.40
CA ARG A 114 1.94 15.70 2.78
C ARG A 114 3.14 15.23 3.59
N LEU A 115 4.36 15.62 3.23
CA LEU A 115 5.56 15.30 4.01
C LEU A 115 5.49 15.92 5.42
N VAL A 116 5.06 17.17 5.53
CA VAL A 116 4.86 17.81 6.85
C VAL A 116 3.82 17.06 7.67
N ALA A 117 2.71 16.62 7.05
CA ALA A 117 1.65 15.91 7.75
C ALA A 117 2.12 14.54 8.31
N VAL A 118 3.05 13.87 7.64
CA VAL A 118 3.58 12.57 8.07
C VAL A 118 4.90 12.66 8.83
N ARG A 119 5.41 13.85 9.08
CA ARG A 119 6.70 14.07 9.76
C ARG A 119 6.88 13.20 11.00
N ARG A 120 5.87 13.16 11.88
CA ARG A 120 5.89 12.37 13.12
C ARG A 120 6.15 10.86 12.93
N TYR A 121 5.90 10.35 11.73
CA TYR A 121 6.11 8.93 11.43
C TYR A 121 7.52 8.63 10.89
N VAL A 122 8.25 9.65 10.45
CA VAL A 122 9.57 9.51 9.82
C VAL A 122 10.67 10.30 10.50
N GLU A 123 10.37 11.19 11.44
CA GLU A 123 11.36 12.09 12.07
C GLU A 123 12.42 11.38 12.92
N SER A 124 12.20 10.10 13.25
CA SER A 124 13.21 9.28 13.93
C SER A 124 14.21 8.63 12.98
N GLU A 125 14.01 8.77 11.68
CA GLU A 125 14.86 8.19 10.64
C GLU A 125 15.84 9.25 10.13
N ASP A 126 17.12 8.91 10.04
CA ASP A 126 18.12 9.79 9.40
C ASP A 126 17.84 9.93 7.90
N VAL A 127 17.35 8.84 7.28
CA VAL A 127 17.01 8.75 5.85
C VAL A 127 15.76 7.90 5.67
N PHE A 128 14.87 8.30 4.82
CA PHE A 128 13.73 7.50 4.36
C PHE A 128 13.58 7.61 2.84
N LEU A 129 12.91 6.62 2.25
CA LEU A 129 12.58 6.61 0.83
C LEU A 129 11.24 7.29 0.59
N ALA A 130 11.10 7.98 -0.53
CA ALA A 130 9.84 8.58 -0.93
C ALA A 130 9.58 8.37 -2.42
N ASN A 131 8.34 8.04 -2.78
CA ASN A 131 7.92 7.83 -4.16
C ASN A 131 6.41 8.10 -4.31
N TYR A 132 5.96 8.18 -5.55
CA TYR A 132 4.55 8.22 -5.89
C TYR A 132 3.91 6.82 -5.79
N GLY A 133 2.66 6.76 -5.34
CA GLY A 133 1.90 5.51 -5.19
C GLY A 133 1.35 4.95 -6.51
N ASP A 134 1.67 5.56 -7.65
CA ASP A 134 1.24 5.19 -8.99
C ASP A 134 2.40 5.10 -10.01
N VAL A 135 3.63 5.08 -9.55
CA VAL A 135 4.84 4.97 -10.38
C VAL A 135 5.57 3.67 -10.08
N LEU A 136 5.53 2.74 -11.02
CA LEU A 136 6.20 1.44 -10.94
C LEU A 136 7.55 1.49 -11.66
N THR A 137 8.53 0.79 -11.09
CA THR A 137 9.88 0.63 -11.67
C THR A 137 10.39 -0.78 -11.42
N ASP A 138 11.29 -1.24 -12.27
CA ASP A 138 12.08 -2.46 -12.11
C ASP A 138 13.58 -2.16 -11.90
N ALA A 139 13.93 -0.89 -11.80
CA ALA A 139 15.29 -0.47 -11.54
C ALA A 139 15.82 -1.06 -10.22
N PRO A 140 17.07 -1.55 -10.16
CA PRO A 140 17.63 -2.02 -8.91
C PRO A 140 17.74 -0.86 -7.92
N LEU A 141 17.19 -1.05 -6.72
CA LEU A 141 17.38 -0.10 -5.62
C LEU A 141 18.82 -0.25 -5.13
N PRO A 142 19.64 0.81 -5.09
CA PRO A 142 20.99 0.71 -4.59
C PRO A 142 21.00 0.25 -3.13
N GLU A 143 22.02 -0.52 -2.77
CA GLU A 143 22.29 -0.82 -1.36
C GLU A 143 22.72 0.48 -0.67
N LEU A 144 21.87 0.98 0.23
CA LEU A 144 22.09 2.20 1.00
C LEU A 144 22.61 1.88 2.39
#